data_f19b54b6f01a6dab08daeb972ca976d5
#
_entry.id   f19b54b6f01a6dab08daeb972ca976d5
#
_cell.length_a   1.000
_cell.length_b   1.000
_cell.length_c   1.000
_cell.angle_alpha   90.00
_cell.angle_beta   90.00
_cell.angle_gamma   90.00
#
_symmetry.space_group_name_H-M   'P 1'
#
loop_
_entity.id
_entity.type
_entity.pdbx_description
1 polymer ?
#
loop_
_entity_poly.entity_id
_entity_poly.type
_entity_poly.pdbx_seq_one_letter_code
_entity_poly.pdbx_strand_id
1 'polypeptide(L)'
;MPRLERLCGHPLYKREMQALEIYERGREFCRHGWDHLLDVARIAYILALEQQLDIPKDVVYGMAFIHDIGRAAQYRDGTDHALAGKRLAQQILPEAGYSSEEAGWICGAVAGHRSTQKTDGMQAEMMPKDPAWKLAEILYQADKLSRRCYDCPASGACYWSEDRKIQTIIY
;
A
#
# COMPACT_ATOMS: atom_id res chain seq x y z
N MET A 1 -5.20 -3.70 -17.26
CA MET A 1 -4.93 -2.28 -16.90
C MET A 1 -3.54 -1.88 -17.41
N PRO A 2 -3.42 -1.29 -18.60
CA PRO A 2 -2.11 -1.09 -19.26
C PRO A 2 -1.08 -0.31 -18.40
N ARG A 3 -1.51 0.70 -17.65
CA ARG A 3 -0.59 1.47 -16.77
C ARG A 3 -0.05 0.60 -15.63
N LEU A 4 -0.90 -0.23 -14.99
CA LEU A 4 -0.46 -1.16 -13.96
C LEU A 4 0.50 -2.22 -14.51
N GLU A 5 0.26 -2.72 -15.71
CA GLU A 5 1.16 -3.69 -16.37
C GLU A 5 2.54 -3.08 -16.64
N ARG A 6 2.59 -1.81 -17.09
CA ARG A 6 3.85 -1.07 -17.24
C ARG A 6 4.56 -0.84 -15.90
N LEU A 7 3.80 -0.47 -14.85
CA LEU A 7 4.34 -0.32 -13.50
C LEU A 7 4.99 -1.63 -13.02
N CYS A 8 4.26 -2.74 -13.07
CA CYS A 8 4.76 -4.05 -12.66
C CYS A 8 5.89 -4.57 -13.56
N GLY A 9 5.89 -4.16 -14.83
CA GLY A 9 6.93 -4.46 -15.81
C GLY A 9 8.21 -3.64 -15.65
N HIS A 10 8.16 -2.54 -14.92
CA HIS A 10 9.28 -1.60 -14.80
C HIS A 10 10.50 -2.24 -14.15
N PRO A 11 11.72 -2.03 -14.68
CA PRO A 11 12.94 -2.69 -14.18
C PRO A 11 13.20 -2.45 -12.70
N LEU A 12 13.02 -1.21 -12.21
CA LEU A 12 13.18 -0.88 -10.79
C LEU A 12 12.16 -1.62 -9.92
N TYR A 13 10.88 -1.66 -10.36
CA TYR A 13 9.84 -2.38 -9.64
C TYR A 13 10.18 -3.87 -9.49
N LYS A 14 10.53 -4.52 -10.60
CA LYS A 14 10.90 -5.94 -10.60
C LYS A 14 12.08 -6.23 -9.69
N ARG A 15 13.12 -5.38 -9.75
CA ARG A 15 14.32 -5.53 -8.92
C ARG A 15 13.99 -5.48 -7.43
N GLU A 16 13.22 -4.48 -6.98
CA GLU A 16 12.87 -4.33 -5.57
C GLU A 16 11.92 -5.44 -5.10
N MET A 17 10.97 -5.86 -5.94
CA MET A 17 10.08 -6.99 -5.61
C MET A 17 10.83 -8.32 -5.50
N GLN A 18 11.80 -8.59 -6.38
CA GLN A 18 12.67 -9.76 -6.27
C GLN A 18 13.52 -9.74 -5.00
N ALA A 19 14.07 -8.57 -4.66
CA ALA A 19 14.83 -8.41 -3.42
C ALA A 19 13.94 -8.63 -2.19
N LEU A 20 12.73 -8.10 -2.19
CA LEU A 20 11.76 -8.28 -1.11
C LEU A 20 11.38 -9.76 -0.92
N GLU A 21 11.15 -10.48 -2.01
CA GLU A 21 10.88 -11.92 -1.98
C GLU A 21 12.02 -12.71 -1.33
N ILE A 22 13.27 -12.34 -1.64
CA ILE A 22 14.45 -12.97 -1.05
C ILE A 22 14.51 -12.70 0.45
N TYR A 23 14.34 -11.44 0.87
CA TYR A 23 14.39 -11.06 2.29
C TYR A 23 13.27 -11.71 3.11
N GLU A 24 12.10 -11.91 2.52
CA GLU A 24 10.94 -12.48 3.22
C GLU A 24 10.76 -13.99 3.04
N ARG A 25 11.68 -14.70 2.38
CA ARG A 25 11.57 -16.14 2.12
C ARG A 25 11.36 -16.98 3.39
N GLY A 26 12.06 -16.64 4.47
CA GLY A 26 11.95 -17.31 5.78
C GLY A 26 11.02 -16.61 6.78
N ARG A 27 10.25 -15.60 6.34
CA ARG A 27 9.40 -14.83 7.24
C ARG A 27 8.16 -15.63 7.64
N GLU A 28 7.94 -15.77 8.94
CA GLU A 28 6.78 -16.49 9.52
C GLU A 28 5.51 -15.66 9.52
N PHE A 29 5.64 -14.33 9.63
CA PHE A 29 4.51 -13.40 9.68
C PHE A 29 4.08 -12.94 8.27
N CYS A 30 3.15 -11.99 8.23
CA CYS A 30 2.62 -11.43 6.98
C CYS A 30 3.74 -11.03 6.01
N ARG A 31 3.67 -11.56 4.79
CA ARG A 31 4.60 -11.24 3.70
C ARG A 31 3.99 -10.16 2.81
N HIS A 32 4.85 -9.43 2.10
CA HIS A 32 4.45 -8.29 1.26
C HIS A 32 4.63 -8.62 -0.24
N GLY A 33 4.40 -9.89 -0.59
CA GLY A 33 4.44 -10.38 -1.97
C GLY A 33 3.18 -10.05 -2.78
N TRP A 34 3.11 -10.62 -3.98
CA TRP A 34 2.04 -10.37 -4.96
C TRP A 34 0.63 -10.61 -4.42
N ASP A 35 0.41 -11.66 -3.63
CA ASP A 35 -0.90 -11.98 -3.06
C ASP A 35 -1.38 -10.85 -2.15
N HIS A 36 -0.51 -10.37 -1.25
CA HIS A 36 -0.81 -9.23 -0.39
C HIS A 36 -1.12 -7.97 -1.19
N LEU A 37 -0.29 -7.62 -2.18
CA LEU A 37 -0.50 -6.43 -3.00
C LEU A 37 -1.83 -6.48 -3.76
N LEU A 38 -2.20 -7.67 -4.26
CA LEU A 38 -3.45 -7.88 -4.96
C LEU A 38 -4.67 -7.81 -4.02
N ASP A 39 -4.56 -8.39 -2.82
CA ASP A 39 -5.61 -8.31 -1.80
C ASP A 39 -5.81 -6.85 -1.36
N VAL A 40 -4.73 -6.12 -1.08
CA VAL A 40 -4.79 -4.67 -0.77
C VAL A 40 -5.44 -3.89 -1.92
N ALA A 41 -5.08 -4.17 -3.18
CA ALA A 41 -5.64 -3.47 -4.33
C ALA A 41 -7.16 -3.71 -4.49
N ARG A 42 -7.61 -4.95 -4.30
CA ARG A 42 -9.03 -5.32 -4.37
C ARG A 42 -9.83 -4.66 -3.26
N ILE A 43 -9.36 -4.76 -2.02
CA ILE A 43 -10.03 -4.17 -0.85
C ILE A 43 -10.04 -2.64 -0.97
N ALA A 44 -8.92 -2.01 -1.33
CA ALA A 44 -8.87 -0.57 -1.53
C ALA A 44 -9.85 -0.09 -2.61
N TYR A 45 -10.02 -0.87 -3.68
CA TYR A 45 -10.98 -0.52 -4.72
C TYR A 45 -12.42 -0.72 -4.27
N ILE A 46 -12.73 -1.75 -3.49
CA ILE A 46 -14.06 -1.92 -2.87
C ILE A 46 -14.36 -0.73 -1.96
N LEU A 47 -13.43 -0.36 -1.07
CA LEU A 47 -13.58 0.80 -0.20
C LEU A 47 -13.78 2.11 -0.98
N ALA A 48 -13.07 2.29 -2.09
CA ALA A 48 -13.24 3.46 -2.96
C ALA A 48 -14.67 3.50 -3.56
N LEU A 49 -15.21 2.36 -3.99
CA LEU A 49 -16.58 2.27 -4.51
C LEU A 49 -17.62 2.52 -3.43
N GLU A 50 -17.47 1.92 -2.25
CA GLU A 50 -18.38 2.11 -1.11
C GLU A 50 -18.43 3.56 -0.62
N GLN A 51 -17.29 4.24 -0.66
CA GLN A 51 -17.16 5.66 -0.31
C GLN A 51 -17.48 6.60 -1.48
N GLN A 52 -17.85 6.08 -2.65
CA GLN A 52 -18.18 6.85 -3.86
C GLN A 52 -17.06 7.80 -4.29
N LEU A 53 -15.80 7.36 -4.15
CA LEU A 53 -14.65 8.16 -4.56
C LEU A 53 -14.51 8.15 -6.08
N ASP A 54 -14.42 9.33 -6.67
CA ASP A 54 -14.14 9.49 -8.12
C ASP A 54 -12.64 9.40 -8.39
N ILE A 55 -12.09 8.20 -8.20
CA ILE A 55 -10.68 7.90 -8.42
C ILE A 55 -10.58 6.74 -9.42
N PRO A 56 -9.77 6.88 -10.51
CA PRO A 56 -9.62 5.82 -11.49
C PRO A 56 -9.14 4.51 -10.86
N LYS A 57 -9.73 3.38 -11.29
CA LYS A 57 -9.39 2.05 -10.78
C LYS A 57 -7.90 1.75 -10.82
N ASP A 58 -7.23 2.08 -11.91
CA ASP A 58 -5.81 1.80 -12.08
C ASP A 58 -4.89 2.72 -11.25
N VAL A 59 -5.39 3.87 -10.77
CA VAL A 59 -4.73 4.70 -9.76
C VAL A 59 -4.76 4.00 -8.39
N VAL A 60 -5.93 3.48 -7.98
CA VAL A 60 -6.08 2.72 -6.73
C VAL A 60 -5.19 1.47 -6.75
N TYR A 61 -5.20 0.72 -7.85
CA TYR A 61 -4.35 -0.47 -8.01
C TYR A 61 -2.86 -0.10 -8.07
N GLY A 62 -2.49 0.96 -8.78
CA GLY A 62 -1.11 1.45 -8.83
C GLY A 62 -0.58 1.82 -7.46
N MET A 63 -1.39 2.51 -6.66
CA MET A 63 -1.07 2.82 -5.26
C MET A 63 -0.83 1.54 -4.44
N ALA A 64 -1.74 0.59 -4.50
CA ALA A 64 -1.65 -0.65 -3.73
C ALA A 64 -0.43 -1.50 -4.15
N PHE A 65 -0.12 -1.56 -5.45
CA PHE A 65 1.03 -2.33 -5.94
C PHE A 65 2.38 -1.70 -5.59
N ILE A 66 2.43 -0.38 -5.35
CA ILE A 66 3.70 0.30 -5.08
C ILE A 66 3.92 0.64 -3.60
N HIS A 67 2.90 0.49 -2.73
CA HIS A 67 2.96 1.04 -1.37
C HIS A 67 4.09 0.47 -0.51
N ASP A 68 4.39 -0.81 -0.65
CA ASP A 68 5.39 -1.52 0.14
C ASP A 68 6.72 -1.78 -0.60
N ILE A 69 6.90 -1.23 -1.82
CA ILE A 69 8.10 -1.46 -2.63
C ILE A 69 9.39 -1.00 -1.95
N GLY A 70 9.30 -0.05 -1.03
CA GLY A 70 10.44 0.45 -0.25
C GLY A 70 10.92 -0.51 0.84
N ARG A 71 10.21 -1.61 1.14
CA ARG A 71 10.62 -2.58 2.19
C ARG A 71 11.92 -3.27 1.88
N ALA A 72 12.24 -3.49 0.62
CA ALA A 72 13.55 -4.05 0.25
C ALA A 72 14.71 -3.14 0.73
N ALA A 73 14.56 -1.82 0.64
CA ALA A 73 15.54 -0.87 1.18
C ALA A 73 15.59 -0.94 2.72
N GLN A 74 14.44 -1.05 3.38
CA GLN A 74 14.38 -1.20 4.83
C GLN A 74 15.13 -2.45 5.32
N TYR A 75 14.97 -3.58 4.64
CA TYR A 75 15.72 -4.81 4.96
C TYR A 75 17.20 -4.67 4.68
N ARG A 76 17.57 -4.00 3.59
CA ARG A 76 18.96 -3.88 3.13
C ARG A 76 19.82 -2.95 3.99
N ASP A 77 19.29 -1.79 4.35
CA ASP A 77 20.06 -0.70 4.95
C ASP A 77 19.34 0.09 6.04
N GLY A 78 18.13 -0.32 6.44
CA GLY A 78 17.34 0.32 7.48
C GLY A 78 16.61 1.59 7.04
N THR A 79 16.67 1.98 5.75
CA THR A 79 15.93 3.14 5.24
C THR A 79 14.43 2.99 5.51
N ASP A 80 13.77 4.05 5.98
CA ASP A 80 12.32 4.04 6.15
C ASP A 80 11.63 3.67 4.83
N HIS A 81 10.81 2.61 4.86
CA HIS A 81 10.25 2.05 3.63
C HIS A 81 9.21 2.98 2.97
N ALA A 82 8.50 3.82 3.73
CA ALA A 82 7.56 4.77 3.13
C ALA A 82 8.30 5.86 2.36
N LEU A 83 9.44 6.31 2.90
CA LEU A 83 10.31 7.27 2.22
C LEU A 83 10.98 6.66 0.99
N ALA A 84 11.53 5.44 1.12
CA ALA A 84 12.11 4.72 -0.01
C ALA A 84 11.07 4.41 -1.09
N GLY A 85 9.88 3.96 -0.68
CA GLY A 85 8.75 3.70 -1.57
C GLY A 85 8.31 4.93 -2.34
N LYS A 86 8.17 6.08 -1.66
CA LYS A 86 7.86 7.36 -2.32
C LYS A 86 8.89 7.72 -3.39
N ARG A 87 10.19 7.58 -3.10
CA ARG A 87 11.26 7.87 -4.07
C ARG A 87 11.20 6.97 -5.30
N LEU A 88 10.94 5.68 -5.10
CA LEU A 88 10.76 4.73 -6.20
C LEU A 88 9.49 5.03 -7.00
N ALA A 89 8.39 5.35 -6.33
CA ALA A 89 7.13 5.73 -6.98
C ALA A 89 7.30 6.97 -7.88
N GLN A 90 8.04 7.99 -7.43
CA GLN A 90 8.32 9.19 -8.21
C GLN A 90 9.07 8.92 -9.52
N GLN A 91 9.85 7.84 -9.59
CA GLN A 91 10.54 7.44 -10.81
C GLN A 91 9.65 6.55 -11.69
N ILE A 92 8.99 5.56 -11.10
CA ILE A 92 8.26 4.51 -11.82
C ILE A 92 6.93 5.02 -12.41
N LEU A 93 6.16 5.81 -11.65
CA LEU A 93 4.81 6.18 -12.03
C LEU A 93 4.74 6.99 -13.35
N PRO A 94 5.59 8.03 -13.56
CA PRO A 94 5.59 8.76 -14.84
C PRO A 94 5.93 7.85 -16.02
N GLU A 95 6.91 6.97 -15.89
CA GLU A 95 7.30 6.02 -16.93
C GLU A 95 6.22 4.96 -17.20
N ALA A 96 5.41 4.63 -16.21
CA ALA A 96 4.24 3.78 -16.36
C ALA A 96 3.03 4.49 -17.01
N GLY A 97 3.09 5.82 -17.16
CA GLY A 97 2.06 6.63 -17.84
C GLY A 97 0.98 7.17 -16.91
N TYR A 98 1.26 7.30 -15.61
CA TYR A 98 0.43 8.08 -14.69
C TYR A 98 0.72 9.57 -14.89
N SER A 99 -0.31 10.42 -14.82
CA SER A 99 -0.13 11.86 -14.88
C SER A 99 0.65 12.37 -13.66
N SER A 100 1.20 13.58 -13.75
CA SER A 100 1.91 14.20 -12.61
C SER A 100 1.01 14.35 -11.38
N GLU A 101 -0.28 14.61 -11.61
CA GLU A 101 -1.29 14.74 -10.56
C GLU A 101 -1.55 13.39 -9.88
N GLU A 102 -1.86 12.34 -10.66
CA GLU A 102 -2.09 10.98 -10.16
C GLU A 102 -0.85 10.42 -9.44
N ALA A 103 0.33 10.65 -10.00
CA ALA A 103 1.59 10.27 -9.36
C ALA A 103 1.79 11.01 -8.03
N GLY A 104 1.40 12.29 -7.96
CA GLY A 104 1.37 13.07 -6.72
C GLY A 104 0.47 12.44 -5.66
N TRP A 105 -0.75 12.07 -6.02
CA TRP A 105 -1.70 11.39 -5.12
C TRP A 105 -1.15 10.07 -4.60
N ILE A 106 -0.64 9.22 -5.49
CA ILE A 106 -0.06 7.91 -5.12
C ILE A 106 1.16 8.10 -4.21
N CYS A 107 2.07 9.00 -4.55
CA CYS A 107 3.26 9.28 -3.72
C CYS A 107 2.90 9.81 -2.33
N GLY A 108 1.85 10.64 -2.24
CA GLY A 108 1.30 11.14 -0.98
C GLY A 108 0.76 10.00 -0.12
N ALA A 109 -0.06 9.13 -0.72
CA ALA A 109 -0.63 7.96 -0.05
C ALA A 109 0.45 7.00 0.44
N VAL A 110 1.45 6.68 -0.40
CA VAL A 110 2.58 5.81 -0.03
C VAL A 110 3.39 6.38 1.14
N ALA A 111 3.63 7.69 1.16
CA ALA A 111 4.34 8.33 2.27
C ALA A 111 3.52 8.33 3.57
N GLY A 112 2.18 8.46 3.46
CA GLY A 112 1.26 8.62 4.58
C GLY A 112 0.70 7.32 5.16
N HIS A 113 0.84 6.18 4.48
CA HIS A 113 0.09 4.94 4.82
C HIS A 113 0.38 4.34 6.22
N ARG A 114 1.47 4.76 6.88
CA ARG A 114 1.80 4.32 8.26
C ARG A 114 1.38 5.29 9.34
N SER A 115 1.28 6.54 9.00
CA SER A 115 0.80 7.54 9.93
C SER A 115 -0.73 7.49 9.90
N THR A 116 -1.34 6.87 10.92
CA THR A 116 -2.58 7.45 11.41
C THR A 116 -2.18 8.85 11.90
N GLN A 117 -2.02 9.79 11.01
CA GLN A 117 -2.27 11.15 11.39
C GLN A 117 -3.81 11.22 11.56
N LYS A 118 -4.28 10.68 12.71
CA LYS A 118 -5.15 11.51 13.50
C LYS A 118 -4.37 12.81 13.63
N THR A 119 -4.68 13.74 12.76
CA THR A 119 -4.37 15.13 12.95
C THR A 119 -5.09 15.52 14.24
N ASP A 120 -4.45 15.24 15.39
CA ASP A 120 -4.82 15.87 16.63
C ASP A 120 -4.70 17.37 16.37
N GLY A 121 -5.83 17.98 15.97
CA GLY A 121 -5.98 19.42 15.82
C GLY A 121 -6.01 20.00 14.41
N MET A 122 -5.88 19.27 13.30
CA MET A 122 -6.20 19.79 11.97
C MET A 122 -7.62 19.44 11.59
N GLN A 123 -8.43 20.48 11.37
CA GLN A 123 -9.86 20.38 11.09
C GLN A 123 -10.14 19.41 9.94
N ALA A 124 -10.78 18.31 10.25
CA ALA A 124 -11.26 17.30 9.29
C ALA A 124 -12.15 17.91 8.18
N GLU A 125 -12.65 19.12 8.40
CA GLU A 125 -13.49 19.86 7.46
C GLU A 125 -12.71 20.47 6.28
N MET A 126 -11.39 20.59 6.35
CA MET A 126 -10.58 21.16 5.26
C MET A 126 -9.96 20.09 4.32
N MET A 127 -10.00 18.82 4.65
CA MET A 127 -9.37 17.75 3.87
C MET A 127 -10.27 16.73 3.15
N PRO A 128 -11.61 16.76 3.20
CA PRO A 128 -12.45 15.69 2.64
C PRO A 128 -12.36 15.50 1.13
N LYS A 129 -11.73 16.44 0.40
CA LYS A 129 -11.71 16.45 -1.08
C LYS A 129 -10.34 16.21 -1.70
N ASP A 130 -9.27 16.08 -0.93
CA ASP A 130 -7.95 15.79 -1.47
C ASP A 130 -7.82 14.30 -1.83
N PRO A 131 -7.68 13.93 -3.10
CA PRO A 131 -7.53 12.55 -3.53
C PRO A 131 -6.35 11.84 -2.87
N ALA A 132 -5.23 12.53 -2.62
CA ALA A 132 -4.06 11.94 -1.98
C ALA A 132 -4.38 11.50 -0.54
N TRP A 133 -5.12 12.32 0.21
CA TRP A 133 -5.56 11.98 1.56
C TRP A 133 -6.54 10.79 1.56
N LYS A 134 -7.53 10.80 0.65
CA LYS A 134 -8.48 9.69 0.50
C LYS A 134 -7.80 8.39 0.11
N LEU A 135 -6.83 8.45 -0.79
CA LEU A 135 -6.02 7.29 -1.16
C LEU A 135 -5.20 6.77 0.03
N ALA A 136 -4.61 7.66 0.85
CA ALA A 136 -3.87 7.25 2.04
C ALA A 136 -4.78 6.56 3.08
N GLU A 137 -6.00 7.07 3.27
CA GLU A 137 -7.00 6.49 4.17
C GLU A 137 -7.41 5.09 3.74
N ILE A 138 -7.84 4.92 2.47
CA ILE A 138 -8.25 3.61 1.96
C ILE A 138 -7.08 2.62 1.89
N LEU A 139 -5.86 3.09 1.59
CA LEU A 139 -4.68 2.26 1.61
C LEU A 139 -4.39 1.73 3.02
N TYR A 140 -4.42 2.60 4.02
CA TYR A 140 -4.24 2.21 5.42
C TYR A 140 -5.25 1.14 5.85
N GLN A 141 -6.53 1.35 5.53
CA GLN A 141 -7.58 0.39 5.85
C GLN A 141 -7.37 -0.93 5.10
N ALA A 142 -7.15 -0.88 3.79
CA ALA A 142 -6.98 -2.07 2.96
C ALA A 142 -5.75 -2.90 3.35
N ASP A 143 -4.62 -2.26 3.68
CA ASP A 143 -3.43 -2.97 4.18
C ASP A 143 -3.73 -3.76 5.47
N LYS A 144 -4.57 -3.21 6.37
CA LYS A 144 -4.97 -3.93 7.59
C LYS A 144 -5.96 -5.05 7.29
N LEU A 145 -6.98 -4.77 6.49
CA LEU A 145 -8.07 -5.69 6.16
C LEU A 145 -7.61 -6.85 5.27
N SER A 146 -6.52 -6.71 4.52
CA SER A 146 -5.92 -7.79 3.71
C SER A 146 -5.30 -8.92 4.54
N ARG A 147 -5.17 -8.74 5.85
CA ARG A 147 -4.49 -9.71 6.72
C ARG A 147 -5.43 -10.82 7.13
N ARG A 148 -5.04 -12.06 6.88
CA ARG A 148 -5.81 -13.27 7.20
C ARG A 148 -5.43 -13.80 8.59
N CYS A 149 -5.58 -12.98 9.64
CA CYS A 149 -5.19 -13.37 10.99
C CYS A 149 -6.01 -14.55 11.53
N TYR A 150 -7.23 -14.70 11.07
CA TYR A 150 -8.15 -15.81 11.38
C TYR A 150 -7.66 -17.19 10.88
N ASP A 151 -6.77 -17.22 9.89
CA ASP A 151 -6.19 -18.45 9.30
C ASP A 151 -4.65 -18.42 9.34
N CYS A 152 -4.06 -17.59 10.20
CA CYS A 152 -2.61 -17.44 10.26
C CYS A 152 -2.00 -18.43 11.26
N PRO A 153 -1.13 -19.36 10.81
CA PRO A 153 -0.48 -20.32 11.73
C PRO A 153 0.45 -19.65 12.75
N ALA A 154 0.96 -18.45 12.45
CA ALA A 154 1.80 -17.66 13.34
C ALA A 154 1.00 -16.69 14.24
N SER A 155 -0.35 -16.76 14.24
CA SER A 155 -1.19 -15.80 14.98
C SER A 155 -0.86 -15.74 16.46
N GLY A 156 -0.58 -16.89 17.10
CA GLY A 156 -0.25 -16.95 18.53
C GLY A 156 1.09 -16.32 18.90
N ALA A 157 2.05 -16.27 17.97
CA ALA A 157 3.36 -15.65 18.15
C ALA A 157 3.42 -14.21 17.58
N CYS A 158 2.33 -13.73 16.98
CA CYS A 158 2.29 -12.41 16.37
C CYS A 158 2.31 -11.30 17.42
N TYR A 159 3.13 -10.28 17.21
CA TYR A 159 3.23 -9.11 18.09
C TYR A 159 2.01 -8.17 18.06
N TRP A 160 1.05 -8.39 17.14
CA TRP A 160 -0.21 -7.65 17.12
C TRP A 160 -1.13 -8.13 18.24
N SER A 161 -1.72 -7.17 18.95
CA SER A 161 -2.76 -7.44 19.94
C SER A 161 -4.03 -8.00 19.26
N GLU A 162 -4.84 -8.73 20.02
CA GLU A 162 -6.03 -9.41 19.48
C GLU A 162 -7.05 -8.45 18.87
N ASP A 163 -7.17 -7.24 19.43
CA ASP A 163 -8.04 -6.17 18.90
C ASP A 163 -7.58 -5.61 17.55
N ARG A 164 -6.32 -5.83 17.17
CA ARG A 164 -5.76 -5.40 15.88
C ARG A 164 -5.76 -6.50 14.84
N LYS A 165 -5.91 -7.74 15.24
CA LYS A 165 -5.97 -8.88 14.33
C LYS A 165 -7.32 -8.96 13.63
N ILE A 166 -7.32 -9.31 12.36
CA ILE A 166 -8.56 -9.57 11.61
C ILE A 166 -9.03 -10.98 11.94
N GLN A 167 -10.07 -11.09 12.77
CA GLN A 167 -10.57 -12.35 13.30
C GLN A 167 -11.63 -13.02 12.41
N THR A 168 -12.18 -12.28 11.44
CA THR A 168 -13.24 -12.76 10.53
C THR A 168 -13.00 -12.30 9.11
N ILE A 169 -13.63 -12.96 8.14
CA ILE A 169 -13.65 -12.50 6.75
C ILE A 169 -14.54 -11.26 6.66
N ILE A 170 -13.99 -10.15 6.16
CA ILE A 170 -14.70 -8.89 5.97
C ILE A 170 -14.84 -8.57 4.47
N TYR A 171 -13.78 -8.85 3.67
CA TYR A 171 -13.74 -8.64 2.21
C TYR A 171 -13.23 -9.87 1.48
#